data_dabf55256fb92bc41f4ba507f21d6826
#
_entry.id   dabf55256fb92bc41f4ba507f21d6826
#
_cell.length_a   1.000
_cell.length_b   1.000
_cell.length_c   1.000
_cell.angle_alpha   90.00
_cell.angle_beta   90.00
_cell.angle_gamma   90.00
#
_symmetry.space_group_name_H-M   'P 1'
#
loop_
_entity.id
_entity.type
_entity.pdbx_description
1 polymer ?
#
loop_
_entity_poly.entity_id
_entity_poly.type
_entity_poly.pdbx_seq_one_letter_code
_entity_poly.pdbx_strand_id
1 'polypeptide(L)'
;MEINQVIMKEIQQNNNMITTAQVVELGFSRALLSKYVKEGLLERGRQGIYILPDSVHDDMYTLMLRSEKIVFSHDTALFLNGLSERTPFEHSVTIPSNSVLSDTLMEECTCFYIKPELLTLGMVWKKTTFGNEVRCYDAERTICDLL
;
A
#
# COMPACT_ATOMS: atom_id res chain seq x y z
N MET A 1 17.22 14.33 19.90
CA MET A 1 16.56 13.02 20.10
C MET A 1 16.68 12.20 18.83
N GLU A 2 16.97 10.93 18.95
CA GLU A 2 17.10 10.05 17.80
C GLU A 2 16.09 8.93 17.88
N ILE A 3 15.71 8.39 16.71
CA ILE A 3 14.84 7.22 16.65
C ILE A 3 15.59 6.01 17.22
N ASN A 4 14.92 5.22 18.05
CA ASN A 4 15.50 4.00 18.60
C ASN A 4 16.04 3.11 17.49
N GLN A 5 17.23 2.52 17.69
CA GLN A 5 17.89 1.72 16.65
C GLN A 5 17.06 0.52 16.16
N VAL A 6 16.31 -0.11 17.05
CA VAL A 6 15.45 -1.24 16.69
C VAL A 6 14.33 -0.77 15.75
N ILE A 7 13.73 0.37 16.08
CA ILE A 7 12.67 0.96 15.25
C ILE A 7 13.25 1.43 13.91
N MET A 8 14.41 2.09 13.94
CA MET A 8 15.06 2.55 12.70
C MET A 8 15.40 1.40 11.76
N LYS A 9 15.89 0.29 12.31
CA LYS A 9 16.17 -0.90 11.51
C LYS A 9 14.91 -1.45 10.83
N GLU A 10 13.81 -1.49 11.57
CA GLU A 10 12.51 -1.91 11.03
C GLU A 10 12.04 -0.97 9.92
N ILE A 11 12.17 0.34 10.12
CA ILE A 11 11.83 1.34 9.12
C ILE A 11 12.64 1.12 7.83
N GLN A 12 13.94 0.93 7.95
CA GLN A 12 14.83 0.72 6.80
C GLN A 12 14.49 -0.55 6.04
N GLN A 13 14.03 -1.59 6.72
CA GLN A 13 13.62 -2.84 6.11
C GLN A 13 12.23 -2.77 5.48
N ASN A 14 11.41 -1.78 5.85
CA ASN A 14 10.04 -1.61 5.41
C ASN A 14 9.84 -0.38 4.52
N ASN A 15 10.80 -0.09 3.65
CA ASN A 15 10.67 0.99 2.66
C ASN A 15 10.49 2.37 3.30
N ASN A 16 11.24 2.64 4.38
CA ASN A 16 11.25 3.92 5.08
C ASN A 16 9.93 4.26 5.76
N MET A 17 9.15 3.26 6.14
CA MET A 17 7.90 3.46 6.88
C MET A 17 7.74 2.44 8.00
N ILE A 18 6.90 2.78 8.98
CA ILE A 18 6.55 1.88 10.07
C ILE A 18 5.08 2.07 10.45
N THR A 19 4.43 1.01 10.85
CA THR A 19 3.04 1.07 11.31
C THR A 19 2.97 1.03 12.83
N THR A 20 1.84 1.52 13.37
CA THR A 20 1.56 1.42 14.80
C THR A 20 1.64 -0.02 15.29
N ALA A 21 1.09 -0.97 14.52
CA ALA A 21 1.12 -2.39 14.89
C ALA A 21 2.55 -2.92 15.00
N GLN A 22 3.43 -2.55 14.07
CA GLN A 22 4.83 -2.97 14.11
C GLN A 22 5.56 -2.44 15.35
N VAL A 23 5.31 -1.19 15.72
CA VAL A 23 5.91 -0.60 16.93
C VAL A 23 5.47 -1.34 18.18
N VAL A 24 4.19 -1.67 18.28
CA VAL A 24 3.65 -2.42 19.40
C VAL A 24 4.25 -3.84 19.47
N GLU A 25 4.40 -4.50 18.33
CA GLU A 25 5.04 -5.82 18.26
C GLU A 25 6.48 -5.80 18.71
N LEU A 26 7.20 -4.70 18.48
CA LEU A 26 8.57 -4.54 18.92
C LEU A 26 8.67 -4.23 20.42
N GLY A 27 7.54 -4.07 21.10
CA GLY A 27 7.48 -3.80 22.54
C GLY A 27 7.51 -2.33 22.92
N PHE A 28 7.28 -1.43 21.97
CA PHE A 28 7.26 0.01 22.23
C PHE A 28 5.82 0.54 22.33
N SER A 29 5.68 1.71 22.93
CA SER A 29 4.40 2.38 23.06
C SER A 29 4.03 3.16 21.81
N ARG A 30 2.74 3.24 21.50
CA ARG A 30 2.22 4.09 20.41
C ARG A 30 2.57 5.56 20.63
N ALA A 31 2.65 6.00 21.89
CA ALA A 31 3.00 7.38 22.23
C ALA A 31 4.39 7.76 21.71
N LEU A 32 5.29 6.79 21.57
CA LEU A 32 6.62 7.02 21.04
C LEU A 32 6.58 7.54 19.61
N LEU A 33 5.67 7.01 18.78
CA LEU A 33 5.49 7.48 17.40
C LEU A 33 5.03 8.94 17.35
N SER A 34 4.08 9.30 18.20
CA SER A 34 3.61 10.68 18.30
C SER A 34 4.73 11.62 18.73
N LYS A 35 5.58 11.17 19.64
CA LYS A 35 6.74 11.92 20.10
C LYS A 35 7.74 12.15 18.95
N TYR A 36 8.01 11.13 18.15
CA TYR A 36 8.90 11.24 16.99
C TYR A 36 8.35 12.22 15.95
N VAL A 37 7.06 12.21 15.73
CA VAL A 37 6.41 13.16 14.81
C VAL A 37 6.59 14.60 15.32
N LYS A 38 6.38 14.80 16.61
CA LYS A 38 6.53 16.12 17.25
C LYS A 38 7.96 16.65 17.14
N GLU A 39 8.95 15.75 17.24
CA GLU A 39 10.37 16.09 17.14
C GLU A 39 10.85 16.22 15.67
N GLY A 40 9.99 15.99 14.70
CA GLY A 40 10.35 16.07 13.29
C GLY A 40 11.12 14.86 12.77
N LEU A 41 11.21 13.78 13.54
CA LEU A 41 11.94 12.57 13.16
C LEU A 41 11.14 11.65 12.25
N LEU A 42 9.81 11.71 12.33
CA LEU A 42 8.89 10.97 11.47
C LEU A 42 7.79 11.92 11.00
N GLU A 43 7.21 11.60 9.86
CA GLU A 43 6.02 12.26 9.36
C GLU A 43 4.85 11.30 9.48
N ARG A 44 3.69 11.84 9.85
CA ARG A 44 2.47 11.04 9.92
C ARG A 44 1.92 10.86 8.51
N GLY A 45 1.89 9.60 8.06
CA GLY A 45 1.20 9.22 6.85
C GLY A 45 -0.26 8.97 7.15
N ARG A 46 -0.86 8.04 6.42
CA ARG A 46 -2.29 7.74 6.57
C ARG A 46 -2.50 6.55 7.48
N GLN A 47 -3.59 6.57 8.26
CA GLN A 47 -4.09 5.43 9.05
C GLN A 47 -3.01 4.59 9.75
N GLY A 48 -2.29 5.22 10.68
CA GLY A 48 -1.32 4.50 11.50
C GLY A 48 -0.01 4.17 10.82
N ILE A 49 0.28 4.79 9.68
CA ILE A 49 1.54 4.66 8.98
C ILE A 49 2.39 5.90 9.26
N TYR A 50 3.68 5.70 9.56
CA TYR A 50 4.65 6.76 9.81
C TYR A 50 5.83 6.58 8.88
N ILE A 51 6.34 7.68 8.32
CA ILE A 51 7.38 7.67 7.29
C ILE A 51 8.53 8.56 7.69
N LEU A 52 9.74 8.25 7.16
CA LEU A 52 10.89 9.12 7.34
C LEU A 52 10.71 10.37 6.48
N PRO A 53 11.00 11.58 7.03
CA PRO A 53 10.98 12.79 6.23
C PRO A 53 11.95 12.69 5.04
N ASP A 54 11.59 13.33 3.94
CA ASP A 54 12.41 13.39 2.72
C ASP A 54 12.75 12.04 2.09
N SER A 55 12.02 10.98 2.48
CA SER A 55 12.19 9.67 1.84
C SER A 55 11.20 9.47 0.71
N VAL A 56 11.56 8.60 -0.23
CA VAL A 56 10.68 8.21 -1.32
C VAL A 56 9.77 7.07 -0.85
N HIS A 57 8.48 7.17 -1.13
CA HIS A 57 7.52 6.14 -0.75
C HIS A 57 6.97 5.43 -1.95
N ASP A 58 6.62 4.16 -1.76
CA ASP A 58 5.91 3.37 -2.73
C ASP A 58 4.42 3.42 -2.42
N ASP A 59 3.69 4.28 -3.12
CA ASP A 59 2.26 4.47 -2.91
C ASP A 59 1.45 3.18 -3.11
N MET A 60 1.80 2.38 -4.10
CA MET A 60 1.11 1.12 -4.37
C MET A 60 1.29 0.14 -3.22
N TYR A 61 2.52 0.00 -2.74
CA TYR A 61 2.82 -0.90 -1.62
C TYR A 61 2.11 -0.44 -0.36
N THR A 62 2.10 0.86 -0.09
CA THR A 62 1.42 1.45 1.06
C THR A 62 -0.09 1.20 1.02
N LEU A 63 -0.72 1.37 -0.14
CA LEU A 63 -2.14 1.08 -0.30
C LEU A 63 -2.44 -0.39 -0.01
N MET A 64 -1.62 -1.30 -0.52
CA MET A 64 -1.82 -2.73 -0.29
C MET A 64 -1.70 -3.10 1.19
N LEU A 65 -0.76 -2.48 1.91
CA LEU A 65 -0.58 -2.74 3.34
C LEU A 65 -1.77 -2.27 4.18
N ARG A 66 -2.54 -1.30 3.70
CA ARG A 66 -3.68 -0.76 4.42
C ARG A 66 -4.93 -1.64 4.30
N SER A 67 -4.97 -2.55 3.34
CA SER A 67 -6.08 -3.48 3.19
C SER A 67 -5.61 -4.79 2.56
N GLU A 68 -5.93 -5.90 3.20
CA GLU A 68 -5.62 -7.24 2.69
C GLU A 68 -6.45 -7.62 1.48
N LYS A 69 -7.51 -6.88 1.20
CA LYS A 69 -8.49 -7.23 0.16
C LYS A 69 -8.24 -6.56 -1.17
N ILE A 70 -7.34 -5.58 -1.22
CA ILE A 70 -7.02 -4.84 -2.43
C ILE A 70 -6.19 -5.69 -3.39
N VAL A 71 -6.63 -5.72 -4.66
CA VAL A 71 -5.85 -6.25 -5.78
C VAL A 71 -5.81 -5.14 -6.83
N PHE A 72 -4.62 -4.74 -7.26
CA PHE A 72 -4.51 -3.72 -8.30
C PHE A 72 -5.06 -4.24 -9.62
N SER A 73 -5.86 -3.43 -10.28
CA SER A 73 -6.63 -3.82 -11.45
C SER A 73 -6.67 -2.70 -12.48
N HIS A 74 -7.32 -2.96 -13.62
CA HIS A 74 -7.60 -1.96 -14.66
C HIS A 74 -6.35 -1.16 -15.06
N ASP A 75 -6.38 0.16 -15.01
CA ASP A 75 -5.28 1.01 -15.46
C ASP A 75 -3.98 0.78 -14.68
N THR A 76 -4.07 0.57 -13.37
CA THR A 76 -2.90 0.28 -12.54
C THR A 76 -2.29 -1.07 -12.91
N ALA A 77 -3.11 -2.08 -13.16
CA ALA A 77 -2.63 -3.38 -13.60
C ALA A 77 -2.00 -3.32 -15.00
N LEU A 78 -2.54 -2.51 -15.90
CA LEU A 78 -1.92 -2.27 -17.20
C LEU A 78 -0.49 -1.74 -17.02
N PHE A 79 -0.32 -0.76 -16.16
CA PHE A 79 1.00 -0.20 -15.86
C PHE A 79 1.95 -1.24 -15.28
N LEU A 80 1.49 -1.99 -14.27
CA LEU A 80 2.30 -3.01 -13.61
C LEU A 80 2.69 -4.17 -14.53
N ASN A 81 1.87 -4.47 -15.53
CA ASN A 81 2.15 -5.51 -16.53
C ASN A 81 2.97 -4.99 -17.71
N GLY A 82 3.40 -3.73 -17.70
CA GLY A 82 4.18 -3.15 -18.76
C GLY A 82 3.40 -2.84 -20.04
N LEU A 83 2.08 -2.84 -19.97
CA LEU A 83 1.20 -2.58 -21.11
C LEU A 83 0.86 -1.09 -21.25
N SER A 84 1.23 -0.27 -20.28
CA SER A 84 1.07 1.17 -20.30
C SER A 84 2.34 1.82 -19.75
N GLU A 85 2.86 2.83 -20.40
CA GLU A 85 4.02 3.58 -19.92
C GLU A 85 3.64 4.65 -18.91
N ARG A 86 2.36 4.94 -18.83
CA ARG A 86 1.84 6.03 -17.98
C ARG A 86 1.38 5.50 -16.63
N THR A 87 1.97 6.03 -15.56
CA THR A 87 1.49 5.76 -14.20
C THR A 87 0.11 6.40 -14.03
N PRO A 88 -0.90 5.66 -13.59
CA PRO A 88 -2.22 6.24 -13.35
C PRO A 88 -2.15 7.36 -12.30
N PHE A 89 -2.90 8.41 -12.51
CA PHE A 89 -3.03 9.50 -11.54
C PHE A 89 -3.67 8.99 -10.25
N GLU A 90 -4.68 8.15 -10.39
CA GLU A 90 -5.37 7.51 -9.28
C GLU A 90 -5.32 6.01 -9.50
N HIS A 91 -4.88 5.26 -8.47
CA HIS A 91 -4.75 3.81 -8.60
C HIS A 91 -6.10 3.12 -8.64
N SER A 92 -6.21 2.12 -9.51
CA SER A 92 -7.40 1.30 -9.66
C SER A 92 -7.23 0.00 -8.88
N VAL A 93 -8.19 -0.31 -8.04
CA VAL A 93 -8.17 -1.52 -7.22
C VAL A 93 -9.50 -2.26 -7.34
N THR A 94 -9.46 -3.56 -7.15
CA THR A 94 -10.66 -4.42 -7.09
C THR A 94 -10.71 -5.08 -5.72
N ILE A 95 -11.90 -5.10 -5.12
CA ILE A 95 -12.16 -5.73 -3.83
C ILE A 95 -13.38 -6.65 -3.94
N PRO A 96 -13.53 -7.60 -2.99
CA PRO A 96 -14.73 -8.45 -2.97
C PRO A 96 -15.99 -7.61 -2.75
N SER A 97 -17.07 -7.96 -3.42
CA SER A 97 -18.34 -7.22 -3.33
C SER A 97 -18.96 -7.24 -1.93
N ASN A 98 -18.56 -8.19 -1.08
CA ASN A 98 -19.01 -8.27 0.32
C ASN A 98 -18.12 -7.50 1.29
N SER A 99 -17.23 -6.67 0.77
CA SER A 99 -16.27 -5.89 1.57
C SER A 99 -16.43 -4.42 1.30
N VAL A 100 -16.00 -3.60 2.26
CA VAL A 100 -16.02 -2.14 2.15
C VAL A 100 -14.65 -1.61 2.58
N LEU A 101 -14.11 -0.69 1.81
CA LEU A 101 -12.91 0.03 2.19
C LEU A 101 -13.28 1.19 3.10
N SER A 102 -12.31 1.66 3.91
CA SER A 102 -12.50 2.88 4.68
C SER A 102 -12.77 4.06 3.74
N ASP A 103 -13.44 5.09 4.25
CA ASP A 103 -13.74 6.29 3.46
C ASP A 103 -12.46 6.93 2.92
N THR A 104 -11.39 6.94 3.70
CA THR A 104 -10.10 7.48 3.28
C THR A 104 -9.54 6.74 2.07
N LEU A 105 -9.59 5.39 2.08
CA LEU A 105 -9.14 4.59 0.95
C LEU A 105 -10.01 4.79 -0.28
N MET A 106 -11.32 4.91 -0.09
CA MET A 106 -12.27 5.15 -1.19
C MET A 106 -11.99 6.46 -1.90
N GLU A 107 -11.52 7.47 -1.18
CA GLU A 107 -11.17 8.77 -1.76
C GLU A 107 -9.84 8.73 -2.53
N GLU A 108 -8.95 7.80 -2.19
CA GLU A 108 -7.60 7.73 -2.75
C GLU A 108 -7.47 6.87 -3.99
N CYS A 109 -8.42 6.01 -4.25
CA CYS A 109 -8.34 5.09 -5.36
C CYS A 109 -9.69 4.87 -6.02
N THR A 110 -9.65 4.45 -7.28
CA THR A 110 -10.85 4.03 -8.01
C THR A 110 -11.11 2.57 -7.65
N CYS A 111 -12.24 2.31 -7.01
CA CYS A 111 -12.57 1.01 -6.46
C CYS A 111 -13.59 0.29 -7.34
N PHE A 112 -13.27 -0.95 -7.73
CA PHE A 112 -14.16 -1.85 -8.46
C PHE A 112 -14.51 -3.02 -7.56
N TYR A 113 -15.68 -3.61 -7.77
CA TYR A 113 -16.18 -4.72 -6.97
C TYR A 113 -16.33 -5.96 -7.82
N ILE A 114 -16.03 -7.13 -7.22
CA ILE A 114 -16.19 -8.41 -7.89
C ILE A 114 -16.68 -9.45 -6.90
N LYS A 115 -17.32 -10.52 -7.41
CA LYS A 115 -17.74 -11.63 -6.56
C LYS A 115 -16.52 -12.19 -5.81
N PRO A 116 -16.64 -12.48 -4.49
CA PRO A 116 -15.51 -12.95 -3.70
C PRO A 116 -14.76 -14.14 -4.30
N GLU A 117 -15.49 -15.10 -4.89
CA GLU A 117 -14.90 -16.28 -5.50
C GLU A 117 -14.08 -15.99 -6.75
N LEU A 118 -14.22 -14.80 -7.34
CA LEU A 118 -13.49 -14.40 -8.55
C LEU A 118 -12.32 -13.46 -8.23
N LEU A 119 -12.17 -13.02 -6.99
CA LEU A 119 -11.15 -12.03 -6.61
C LEU A 119 -9.74 -12.47 -6.94
N THR A 120 -9.41 -13.74 -6.67
CA THR A 120 -8.05 -14.25 -6.85
C THR A 120 -7.79 -14.84 -8.24
N LEU A 121 -8.80 -14.89 -9.09
CA LEU A 121 -8.64 -15.41 -10.46
C LEU A 121 -7.75 -14.48 -11.26
N GLY A 122 -6.57 -14.97 -11.66
CA GLY A 122 -5.60 -14.18 -12.40
C GLY A 122 -4.76 -13.26 -11.52
N MET A 123 -4.84 -13.38 -10.19
CA MET A 123 -4.01 -12.59 -9.28
C MET A 123 -2.58 -13.12 -9.26
N VAL A 124 -1.64 -12.21 -9.42
CA VAL A 124 -0.20 -12.50 -9.37
C VAL A 124 0.49 -11.43 -8.52
N TRP A 125 1.74 -11.66 -8.19
CA TRP A 125 2.56 -10.65 -7.54
C TRP A 125 3.40 -9.94 -8.59
N LYS A 126 3.31 -8.62 -8.63
CA LYS A 126 4.07 -7.77 -9.54
C LYS A 126 4.91 -6.78 -8.76
N LYS A 127 6.09 -6.46 -9.27
CA LYS A 127 6.97 -5.47 -8.65
C LYS A 127 6.60 -4.07 -9.08
N THR A 128 6.53 -3.16 -8.11
CA THR A 128 6.39 -1.73 -8.38
C THR A 128 7.72 -1.18 -8.91
N THR A 129 7.72 0.08 -9.34
CA THR A 129 8.95 0.77 -9.76
C THR A 129 10.00 0.83 -8.64
N PHE A 130 9.58 0.71 -7.38
CA PHE A 130 10.48 0.69 -6.22
C PHE A 130 10.92 -0.72 -5.81
N GLY A 131 10.49 -1.74 -6.53
CA GLY A 131 10.91 -3.12 -6.30
C GLY A 131 10.10 -3.91 -5.29
N ASN A 132 9.01 -3.35 -4.77
CA ASN A 132 8.14 -4.04 -3.82
C ASN A 132 7.09 -4.86 -4.56
N GLU A 133 6.77 -6.04 -4.03
CA GLU A 133 5.75 -6.88 -4.62
C GLU A 133 4.36 -6.51 -4.12
N VAL A 134 3.44 -6.35 -5.05
CA VAL A 134 2.03 -6.05 -4.75
C VAL A 134 1.11 -7.03 -5.48
N ARG A 135 -0.07 -7.26 -4.89
CA ARG A 135 -1.08 -8.09 -5.52
C ARG A 135 -1.66 -7.35 -6.72
N CYS A 136 -1.67 -8.01 -7.87
CA CYS A 136 -2.10 -7.41 -9.12
C CYS A 136 -2.71 -8.48 -10.00
N TYR A 137 -3.59 -8.12 -10.90
CA TYR A 137 -4.09 -9.06 -11.90
C TYR A 137 -3.09 -9.18 -13.05
N ASP A 138 -3.00 -10.38 -13.64
CA ASP A 138 -2.14 -10.61 -14.79
C ASP A 138 -2.67 -9.90 -16.03
N ALA A 139 -1.92 -9.97 -17.14
CA ALA A 139 -2.28 -9.28 -18.38
C ALA A 139 -3.62 -9.76 -18.94
N GLU A 140 -3.87 -11.06 -18.94
CA GLU A 140 -5.09 -11.65 -19.48
C GLU A 140 -6.31 -11.19 -18.69
N ARG A 141 -6.25 -11.25 -17.34
CA ARG A 141 -7.36 -10.81 -16.50
C ARG A 141 -7.61 -9.31 -16.67
N THR A 142 -6.53 -8.52 -16.76
CA THR A 142 -6.64 -7.07 -16.92
C THR A 142 -7.33 -6.70 -18.23
N ILE A 143 -6.97 -7.36 -19.32
CA ILE A 143 -7.61 -7.12 -20.60
C ILE A 143 -9.10 -7.49 -20.54
N CYS A 144 -9.44 -8.60 -19.90
CA CYS A 144 -10.84 -8.99 -19.72
C CYS A 144 -11.62 -7.94 -18.89
N ASP A 145 -11.02 -7.39 -17.86
CA ASP A 145 -11.68 -6.39 -17.00
C ASP A 145 -11.92 -5.08 -17.73
N LEU A 146 -11.10 -4.75 -18.74
CA LEU A 146 -11.22 -3.50 -19.51
C LEU A 146 -12.20 -3.60 -20.69
N LEU A 147 -12.61 -4.79 -21.05
CA LEU A 147 -13.62 -5.01 -22.07
C LEU A 147 -15.05 -4.84 -21.50
#